data_49c8fa2fdeee4c361370eaa826fabf5d
#
_entry.id   49c8fa2fdeee4c361370eaa826fabf5d
#
_cell.length_a   1.000
_cell.length_b   1.000
_cell.length_c   1.000
_cell.angle_alpha   90.00
_cell.angle_beta   90.00
_cell.angle_gamma   90.00
#
_symmetry.space_group_name_H-M   'P 1'
#
loop_
_entity.id
_entity.type
_entity.pdbx_description
1 polymer ?
#
loop_
_entity_poly.entity_id
_entity_poly.type
_entity_poly.pdbx_seq_one_letter_code
_entity_poly.pdbx_strand_id
1 'polypeptide(L)'
;MRKEQENVFWKTIKAFKELGILKNIMIIGSWAEYLYPQLFETDFVPNLKTRDVDFFYRNINIPKEKVPIVQKLKDIGYVYDEVDGISRFYNEDLLELEFLTRVLGSGTEGQIEIKPLGIKSEGLRVINILSDFACEIEKEDNDGNIFTLTVLEPAVYAIQKILTNPQREPPEKKAKDIEAVRELLYHIEKSDYHRTKLKEVYAVLTKKQLKILQTVCQENQLILPL
;
A
#
# COMPACT_ATOMS: atom_id res chain seq x y z
N MET A 1 -1.69 -4.20 -16.56
CA MET A 1 -0.52 -3.31 -16.32
C MET A 1 0.26 -3.17 -17.61
N ARG A 2 0.81 -2.00 -17.91
CA ARG A 2 1.71 -1.80 -19.05
C ARG A 2 3.12 -2.26 -18.66
N LYS A 3 3.84 -2.91 -19.56
CA LYS A 3 5.23 -3.36 -19.32
C LYS A 3 6.17 -2.20 -18.92
N GLU A 4 5.91 -1.01 -19.47
CA GLU A 4 6.66 0.22 -19.13
C GLU A 4 6.44 0.64 -17.67
N GLN A 5 5.21 0.58 -17.15
CA GLN A 5 4.93 0.87 -15.73
C GLN A 5 5.67 -0.09 -14.80
N GLU A 6 5.67 -1.38 -15.14
CA GLU A 6 6.41 -2.39 -14.39
C GLU A 6 7.92 -2.11 -14.37
N ASN A 7 8.50 -1.77 -15.52
CA ASN A 7 9.91 -1.41 -15.59
C ASN A 7 10.26 -0.19 -14.73
N VAL A 8 9.41 0.85 -14.74
CA VAL A 8 9.61 2.03 -13.91
C VAL A 8 9.47 1.71 -12.43
N PHE A 9 8.49 0.87 -12.06
CA PHE A 9 8.33 0.38 -10.68
C PHE A 9 9.61 -0.33 -10.19
N TRP A 10 10.17 -1.27 -10.96
CA TRP A 10 11.38 -1.98 -10.58
C TRP A 10 12.61 -1.07 -10.49
N LYS A 11 12.74 -0.07 -11.37
CA LYS A 11 13.78 0.96 -11.25
C LYS A 11 13.63 1.74 -9.94
N THR A 12 12.40 2.05 -9.51
CA THR A 12 12.13 2.73 -8.25
C THR A 12 12.52 1.87 -7.06
N ILE A 13 12.13 0.59 -7.04
CA ILE A 13 12.50 -0.37 -5.99
C ILE A 13 14.04 -0.51 -5.89
N LYS A 14 14.72 -0.61 -7.03
CA LYS A 14 16.19 -0.64 -7.08
C LYS A 14 16.80 0.63 -6.48
N ALA A 15 16.29 1.80 -6.83
CA ALA A 15 16.74 3.07 -6.25
C ALA A 15 16.56 3.11 -4.72
N PHE A 16 15.44 2.62 -4.19
CA PHE A 16 15.22 2.54 -2.73
C PHE A 16 16.17 1.55 -2.04
N LYS A 17 16.50 0.43 -2.71
CA LYS A 17 17.52 -0.52 -2.22
C LYS A 17 18.90 0.13 -2.16
N GLU A 18 19.31 0.83 -3.21
CA GLU A 18 20.60 1.54 -3.30
C GLU A 18 20.70 2.67 -2.24
N LEU A 19 19.60 3.34 -1.94
CA LEU A 19 19.52 4.35 -0.89
C LEU A 19 19.44 3.76 0.53
N GLY A 20 19.32 2.43 0.67
CA GLY A 20 19.23 1.75 1.97
C GLY A 20 17.89 1.94 2.70
N ILE A 21 16.85 2.44 2.02
CA ILE A 21 15.55 2.73 2.64
C ILE A 21 14.49 1.66 2.36
N LEU A 22 14.72 0.73 1.43
CA LEU A 22 13.72 -0.25 1.00
C LEU A 22 13.10 -1.03 2.17
N LYS A 23 13.91 -1.46 3.15
CA LYS A 23 13.42 -2.19 4.34
C LYS A 23 12.53 -1.36 5.28
N ASN A 24 12.52 -0.03 5.12
CA ASN A 24 11.64 0.87 5.89
C ASN A 24 10.37 1.26 5.12
N ILE A 25 10.22 0.74 3.91
CA ILE A 25 9.08 0.97 3.02
C ILE A 25 8.22 -0.29 2.99
N MET A 26 6.92 -0.13 3.12
CA MET A 26 5.92 -1.15 2.84
C MET A 26 5.09 -0.70 1.64
N ILE A 27 4.97 -1.56 0.66
CA ILE A 27 4.09 -1.32 -0.49
C ILE A 27 2.67 -1.58 -0.06
N ILE A 28 1.80 -0.61 -0.27
CA ILE A 28 0.38 -0.69 0.05
C ILE A 28 -0.45 -0.36 -1.20
N GLY A 29 -1.77 -0.25 -1.05
CA GLY A 29 -2.63 0.10 -2.16
C GLY A 29 -2.67 -0.98 -3.26
N SER A 30 -3.01 -0.56 -4.47
CA SER A 30 -3.20 -1.48 -5.60
C SER A 30 -1.89 -2.15 -6.08
N TRP A 31 -0.73 -1.56 -5.78
CA TRP A 31 0.56 -2.17 -6.11
C TRP A 31 0.96 -3.29 -5.14
N ALA A 32 0.44 -3.31 -3.90
CA ALA A 32 0.53 -4.49 -3.05
C ALA A 32 -0.24 -5.66 -3.68
N GLU A 33 -1.45 -5.41 -4.20
CA GLU A 33 -2.26 -6.41 -4.91
C GLU A 33 -1.53 -7.03 -6.11
N TYR A 34 -0.74 -6.23 -6.86
CA TYR A 34 0.10 -6.73 -7.95
C TYR A 34 1.12 -7.79 -7.48
N LEU A 35 1.54 -7.72 -6.23
CA LEU A 35 2.55 -8.61 -5.66
C LEU A 35 1.94 -9.85 -4.98
N TYR A 36 0.64 -9.88 -4.72
CA TYR A 36 -0.06 -10.96 -4.02
C TYR A 36 -0.06 -12.33 -4.70
N PRO A 37 0.12 -12.50 -6.04
CA PRO A 37 0.32 -13.83 -6.62
C PRO A 37 1.44 -14.64 -5.97
N GLN A 38 2.38 -13.98 -5.27
CA GLN A 38 3.46 -14.63 -4.51
C GLN A 38 2.98 -15.22 -3.16
N LEU A 39 1.82 -14.77 -2.67
CA LEU A 39 1.29 -15.11 -1.34
C LEU A 39 0.15 -16.14 -1.40
N PHE A 40 -0.51 -16.25 -2.55
CA PHE A 40 -1.62 -17.18 -2.70
C PHE A 40 -1.18 -18.44 -3.44
N GLU A 41 -1.64 -19.59 -2.97
CA GLU A 41 -1.47 -20.90 -3.66
C GLU A 41 -2.46 -21.09 -4.81
N THR A 42 -3.32 -20.09 -5.06
CA THR A 42 -4.38 -20.09 -6.05
C THR A 42 -4.04 -19.12 -7.18
N ASP A 43 -4.73 -19.23 -8.32
CA ASP A 43 -4.55 -18.38 -9.50
C ASP A 43 -5.12 -16.96 -9.28
N PHE A 44 -4.55 -16.24 -8.30
CA PHE A 44 -4.91 -14.85 -8.07
C PHE A 44 -4.37 -13.96 -9.20
N VAL A 45 -5.27 -13.23 -9.84
CA VAL A 45 -4.92 -12.31 -10.93
C VAL A 45 -5.18 -10.86 -10.49
N PRO A 46 -4.13 -10.06 -10.24
CA PRO A 46 -4.30 -8.68 -9.80
C PRO A 46 -4.94 -7.80 -10.89
N ASN A 47 -5.94 -7.01 -10.51
CA ASN A 47 -6.60 -6.06 -11.41
C ASN A 47 -5.97 -4.67 -11.31
N LEU A 48 -4.67 -4.58 -11.59
CA LEU A 48 -3.94 -3.32 -11.49
C LEU A 48 -4.26 -2.39 -12.67
N LYS A 49 -4.97 -1.29 -12.39
CA LYS A 49 -5.34 -0.24 -13.36
C LYS A 49 -5.05 1.17 -12.85
N THR A 50 -4.00 1.33 -12.04
CA THR A 50 -3.63 2.63 -11.48
C THR A 50 -2.20 3.00 -11.84
N ARG A 51 -1.91 4.31 -11.81
CA ARG A 51 -0.55 4.84 -11.88
C ARG A 51 0.01 5.11 -10.48
N ASP A 52 -0.88 5.23 -9.49
CA ASP A 52 -0.54 5.61 -8.13
C ASP A 52 0.12 4.44 -7.42
N VAL A 53 1.34 4.65 -6.94
CA VAL A 53 2.11 3.69 -6.13
C VAL A 53 2.21 4.26 -4.73
N ASP A 54 1.52 3.62 -3.80
CA ASP A 54 1.48 4.04 -2.40
C ASP A 54 2.57 3.33 -1.59
N PHE A 55 3.48 4.12 -1.03
CA PHE A 55 4.53 3.65 -0.14
C PHE A 55 4.27 4.08 1.29
N PHE A 56 4.01 3.13 2.17
CA PHE A 56 3.95 3.41 3.59
C PHE A 56 5.37 3.41 4.18
N TYR A 57 5.79 4.58 4.69
CA TYR A 57 7.09 4.75 5.35
C TYR A 57 6.95 4.44 6.84
N ARG A 58 7.49 3.28 7.26
CA ARG A 58 7.22 2.66 8.56
C ARG A 58 7.76 3.46 9.75
N ASN A 59 8.93 4.10 9.60
CA ASN A 59 9.54 4.88 10.67
C ASN A 59 10.19 6.15 10.13
N ILE A 60 9.56 7.29 10.38
CA ILE A 60 9.98 8.62 9.91
C ILE A 60 11.33 9.10 10.47
N ASN A 61 11.88 8.40 11.48
CA ASN A 61 13.15 8.72 12.11
C ASN A 61 14.34 7.89 11.59
N ILE A 62 14.13 7.04 10.63
CA ILE A 62 15.14 6.16 10.03
C ILE A 62 15.20 6.41 8.51
N PRO A 63 16.42 6.45 7.92
CA PRO A 63 17.73 6.38 8.57
C PRO A 63 18.04 7.64 9.40
N LYS A 64 19.14 7.62 10.16
CA LYS A 64 19.58 8.82 10.91
C LYS A 64 20.24 9.86 10.02
N GLU A 65 20.86 9.40 8.94
CA GLU A 65 21.53 10.24 7.95
C GLU A 65 20.56 10.71 6.88
N LYS A 66 20.88 11.84 6.25
CA LYS A 66 20.11 12.35 5.13
C LYS A 66 20.27 11.47 3.89
N VAL A 67 19.16 11.17 3.25
CA VAL A 67 19.10 10.36 2.03
C VAL A 67 18.62 11.23 0.87
N PRO A 68 19.37 11.32 -0.23
CA PRO A 68 19.05 12.19 -1.36
C PRO A 68 17.96 11.56 -2.27
N ILE A 69 16.79 11.21 -1.69
CA ILE A 69 15.72 10.51 -2.42
C ILE A 69 15.20 11.33 -3.61
N VAL A 70 15.03 12.65 -3.44
CA VAL A 70 14.53 13.52 -4.49
C VAL A 70 15.46 13.51 -5.70
N GLN A 71 16.78 13.63 -5.46
CA GLN A 71 17.77 13.59 -6.53
C GLN A 71 17.79 12.21 -7.19
N LYS A 72 17.81 11.15 -6.39
CA LYS A 72 17.84 9.76 -6.92
C LYS A 72 16.64 9.45 -7.80
N LEU A 73 15.44 9.90 -7.41
CA LEU A 73 14.23 9.70 -8.22
C LEU A 73 14.28 10.55 -9.49
N LYS A 74 14.79 11.77 -9.43
CA LYS A 74 15.02 12.59 -10.65
C LYS A 74 15.98 11.92 -11.63
N ASP A 75 17.05 11.31 -11.13
CA ASP A 75 18.04 10.62 -11.97
C ASP A 75 17.44 9.42 -12.74
N ILE A 76 16.35 8.85 -12.27
CA ILE A 76 15.62 7.76 -12.94
C ILE A 76 14.34 8.22 -13.65
N GLY A 77 14.19 9.53 -13.85
CA GLY A 77 13.16 10.13 -14.70
C GLY A 77 11.89 10.59 -14.01
N TYR A 78 11.92 10.79 -12.67
CA TYR A 78 10.79 11.40 -11.98
C TYR A 78 10.91 12.93 -11.92
N VAL A 79 9.78 13.59 -12.01
CA VAL A 79 9.61 15.01 -11.66
C VAL A 79 9.08 15.07 -10.23
N TYR A 80 9.68 15.95 -9.42
CA TYR A 80 9.24 16.21 -8.04
C TYR A 80 8.35 17.45 -8.01
N ASP A 81 7.25 17.37 -7.28
CA ASP A 81 6.35 18.48 -7.00
C ASP A 81 5.80 18.40 -5.56
N GLU A 82 5.24 19.48 -5.06
CA GLU A 82 4.48 19.52 -3.80
C GLU A 82 3.04 19.93 -4.10
N VAL A 83 2.11 19.01 -3.90
CA VAL A 83 0.67 19.24 -4.07
C VAL A 83 0.02 19.27 -2.69
N ASP A 84 -0.66 20.36 -2.35
CA ASP A 84 -1.26 20.58 -1.03
C ASP A 84 -0.27 20.36 0.13
N GLY A 85 1.01 20.69 -0.13
CA GLY A 85 2.09 20.50 0.84
C GLY A 85 2.57 19.07 1.02
N ILE A 86 2.15 18.13 0.19
CA ILE A 86 2.59 16.74 0.16
C ILE A 86 3.53 16.53 -1.02
N SER A 87 4.63 15.83 -0.78
CA SER A 87 5.61 15.50 -1.83
C SER A 87 5.07 14.44 -2.78
N ARG A 88 5.12 14.71 -4.06
CA ARG A 88 4.68 13.84 -5.15
C ARG A 88 5.82 13.64 -6.16
N PHE A 89 5.86 12.48 -6.77
CA PHE A 89 6.83 12.16 -7.81
C PHE A 89 6.11 11.56 -9.01
N TYR A 90 6.30 12.16 -10.17
CA TYR A 90 5.63 11.77 -11.41
C TYR A 90 6.67 11.27 -12.42
N ASN A 91 6.46 10.08 -12.97
CA ASN A 91 7.25 9.58 -14.09
C ASN A 91 6.39 9.59 -15.35
N GLU A 92 6.40 10.70 -16.07
CA GLU A 92 5.52 10.96 -17.23
C GLU A 92 4.07 10.56 -16.93
N ASP A 93 3.46 9.76 -17.83
CA ASP A 93 2.12 9.18 -17.64
C ASP A 93 2.15 7.74 -17.08
N LEU A 94 3.29 7.30 -16.55
CA LEU A 94 3.47 5.91 -16.13
C LEU A 94 3.17 5.71 -14.66
N LEU A 95 3.88 6.39 -13.76
CA LEU A 95 3.71 6.23 -12.32
C LEU A 95 3.67 7.57 -11.60
N GLU A 96 2.92 7.58 -10.52
CA GLU A 96 2.91 8.61 -9.50
C GLU A 96 3.22 7.96 -8.15
N LEU A 97 4.25 8.47 -7.44
CA LEU A 97 4.62 7.92 -6.13
C LEU A 97 4.10 8.81 -5.02
N GLU A 98 3.43 8.17 -4.08
CA GLU A 98 2.94 8.78 -2.85
C GLU A 98 3.59 8.14 -1.64
N PHE A 99 3.98 8.99 -0.67
CA PHE A 99 4.49 8.54 0.61
C PHE A 99 3.46 8.79 1.71
N LEU A 100 3.12 7.71 2.41
CA LEU A 100 2.16 7.71 3.50
C LEU A 100 2.87 7.36 4.81
N THR A 101 2.40 7.92 5.91
CA THR A 101 2.91 7.61 7.25
C THR A 101 1.76 7.49 8.24
N ARG A 102 2.02 6.86 9.37
CA ARG A 102 1.04 6.85 10.46
C ARG A 102 1.07 8.17 11.23
N VAL A 103 -0.09 8.59 11.70
CA VAL A 103 -0.19 9.68 12.66
C VAL A 103 0.27 9.22 14.03
N LEU A 104 1.26 9.91 14.60
CA LEU A 104 1.82 9.57 15.90
C LEU A 104 1.05 10.25 17.04
N GLY A 105 0.73 9.49 18.07
CA GLY A 105 0.09 9.99 19.29
C GLY A 105 -1.25 10.69 19.03
N SER A 106 -1.42 11.90 19.62
CA SER A 106 -2.61 12.75 19.46
C SER A 106 -2.53 13.67 18.22
N GLY A 107 -1.54 13.50 17.33
CA GLY A 107 -1.38 14.31 16.13
C GLY A 107 -2.62 14.28 15.22
N THR A 108 -2.73 15.22 14.31
CA THR A 108 -3.79 15.30 13.28
C THR A 108 -3.36 14.61 11.99
N GLU A 109 -4.32 14.14 11.21
CA GLU A 109 -4.07 13.71 9.83
C GLU A 109 -3.58 14.90 8.99
N GLY A 110 -2.82 14.61 7.95
CA GLY A 110 -2.28 15.58 7.02
C GLY A 110 -0.77 15.46 6.85
N GLN A 111 -0.12 16.58 6.65
CA GLN A 111 1.29 16.66 6.31
C GLN A 111 2.21 16.21 7.46
N ILE A 112 3.07 15.23 7.20
CA ILE A 112 4.11 14.75 8.13
C ILE A 112 5.45 14.73 7.40
N GLU A 113 6.47 15.40 7.96
CA GLU A 113 7.81 15.42 7.38
C GLU A 113 8.57 14.12 7.69
N ILE A 114 9.12 13.50 6.65
CA ILE A 114 10.12 12.43 6.77
C ILE A 114 11.50 13.08 6.67
N LYS A 115 11.97 13.61 7.79
CA LYS A 115 13.21 14.43 7.87
C LYS A 115 14.41 13.83 7.17
N PRO A 116 14.75 12.54 7.35
CA PRO A 116 15.91 11.94 6.67
C PRO A 116 15.80 11.99 5.14
N LEU A 117 14.61 11.95 4.59
CA LEU A 117 14.37 11.97 3.15
C LEU A 117 14.18 13.39 2.60
N GLY A 118 13.92 14.38 3.48
CA GLY A 118 13.60 15.74 3.07
C GLY A 118 12.33 15.85 2.26
N ILE A 119 11.33 15.00 2.52
CA ILE A 119 10.03 14.98 1.86
C ILE A 119 8.89 15.05 2.88
N LYS A 120 7.72 15.41 2.41
CA LYS A 120 6.50 15.51 3.19
C LYS A 120 5.54 14.42 2.73
N SER A 121 5.13 13.57 3.64
CA SER A 121 4.18 12.48 3.44
C SER A 121 2.79 12.87 3.93
N GLU A 122 1.78 12.13 3.51
CA GLU A 122 0.45 12.21 4.09
C GLU A 122 0.34 11.27 5.30
N GLY A 123 -0.04 11.83 6.44
CA GLY A 123 -0.29 11.09 7.67
C GLY A 123 -1.76 10.68 7.78
N LEU A 124 -2.03 9.37 7.85
CA LEU A 124 -3.37 8.81 7.91
C LEU A 124 -3.56 7.95 9.16
N ARG A 125 -4.67 8.15 9.90
CA ARG A 125 -5.00 7.35 11.09
C ARG A 125 -5.45 5.93 10.76
N VAL A 126 -6.10 5.75 9.63
CA VAL A 126 -6.54 4.42 9.18
C VAL A 126 -5.35 3.47 9.01
N ILE A 127 -4.18 4.00 8.69
CA ILE A 127 -2.93 3.25 8.51
C ILE A 127 -2.35 2.74 9.85
N ASN A 128 -2.76 3.28 10.99
CA ASN A 128 -2.22 2.85 12.29
C ASN A 128 -2.43 1.35 12.56
N ILE A 129 -3.54 0.78 12.09
CA ILE A 129 -3.80 -0.67 12.19
C ILE A 129 -2.96 -1.45 11.18
N LEU A 130 -2.70 -0.86 10.01
CA LEU A 130 -2.08 -1.54 8.88
C LEU A 130 -0.59 -1.79 9.10
N SER A 131 0.08 -0.91 9.86
CA SER A 131 1.54 -0.95 10.04
C SER A 131 2.03 -2.20 10.76
N ASP A 132 1.16 -2.86 11.52
CA ASP A 132 1.50 -4.03 12.33
C ASP A 132 1.30 -5.36 11.57
N PHE A 133 0.67 -5.29 10.40
CA PHE A 133 0.37 -6.45 9.57
C PHE A 133 1.07 -6.33 8.21
N ALA A 134 2.32 -6.68 8.19
CA ALA A 134 3.13 -6.73 6.98
C ALA A 134 3.58 -8.16 6.72
N CYS A 135 3.71 -8.52 5.45
CA CYS A 135 4.39 -9.74 5.04
C CYS A 135 5.59 -9.39 4.14
N GLU A 136 6.56 -10.28 4.12
CA GLU A 136 7.72 -10.17 3.23
C GLU A 136 7.54 -11.15 2.08
N ILE A 137 7.86 -10.69 0.89
CA ILE A 137 7.89 -11.49 -0.32
C ILE A 137 9.24 -11.35 -1.01
N GLU A 138 9.68 -12.42 -1.66
CA GLU A 138 10.80 -12.36 -2.59
C GLU A 138 10.26 -12.30 -4.01
N LYS A 139 10.72 -11.33 -4.77
CA LYS A 139 10.32 -11.15 -6.17
C LYS A 139 11.53 -10.82 -7.02
N GLU A 140 11.60 -11.50 -8.15
CA GLU A 140 12.58 -11.22 -9.20
C GLU A 140 12.06 -10.11 -10.13
N ASP A 141 12.92 -9.16 -10.48
CA ASP A 141 12.65 -8.15 -11.50
C ASP A 141 12.88 -8.71 -12.91
N ASN A 142 12.67 -7.86 -13.93
CA ASN A 142 12.83 -8.25 -15.33
C ASN A 142 14.30 -8.51 -15.75
N ASP A 143 15.27 -8.14 -14.90
CA ASP A 143 16.71 -8.29 -15.12
C ASP A 143 17.31 -9.45 -14.30
N GLY A 144 16.48 -10.22 -13.58
CA GLY A 144 16.90 -11.34 -12.74
C GLY A 144 17.40 -10.95 -11.35
N ASN A 145 17.17 -9.71 -10.89
CA ASN A 145 17.54 -9.31 -9.54
C ASN A 145 16.43 -9.68 -8.54
N ILE A 146 16.80 -10.33 -7.46
CA ILE A 146 15.87 -10.69 -6.37
C ILE A 146 15.80 -9.55 -5.36
N PHE A 147 14.56 -9.17 -5.01
CA PHE A 147 14.24 -8.17 -4.00
C PHE A 147 13.35 -8.80 -2.92
N THR A 148 13.72 -8.57 -1.67
CA THR A 148 12.82 -8.79 -0.53
C THR A 148 12.00 -7.52 -0.34
N LEU A 149 10.69 -7.62 -0.51
CA LEU A 149 9.74 -6.52 -0.42
C LEU A 149 8.84 -6.71 0.78
N THR A 150 8.59 -5.63 1.52
CA THR A 150 7.55 -5.61 2.54
C THR A 150 6.26 -5.14 1.89
N VAL A 151 5.20 -5.92 2.01
CA VAL A 151 3.88 -5.60 1.47
C VAL A 151 2.83 -5.67 2.57
N LEU A 152 1.72 -4.95 2.39
CA LEU A 152 0.57 -5.05 3.27
C LEU A 152 -0.03 -6.46 3.16
N GLU A 153 -0.37 -7.07 4.27
CA GLU A 153 -1.01 -8.39 4.30
C GLU A 153 -2.39 -8.35 3.59
N PRO A 154 -2.73 -9.33 2.73
CA PRO A 154 -3.97 -9.31 1.93
C PRO A 154 -5.27 -9.13 2.72
N ALA A 155 -5.40 -9.76 3.89
CA ALA A 155 -6.59 -9.62 4.73
C ALA A 155 -6.74 -8.19 5.28
N VAL A 156 -5.61 -7.55 5.62
CA VAL A 156 -5.59 -6.15 6.06
C VAL A 156 -5.99 -5.21 4.93
N TYR A 157 -5.48 -5.46 3.73
CA TYR A 157 -5.84 -4.69 2.55
C TYR A 157 -7.34 -4.79 2.24
N ALA A 158 -7.92 -6.00 2.32
CA ALA A 158 -9.36 -6.18 2.16
C ALA A 158 -10.17 -5.38 3.21
N ILE A 159 -9.81 -5.48 4.49
CA ILE A 159 -10.44 -4.72 5.58
C ILE A 159 -10.29 -3.21 5.35
N GLN A 160 -9.09 -2.74 4.97
CA GLN A 160 -8.86 -1.32 4.69
C GLN A 160 -9.80 -0.80 3.60
N LYS A 161 -9.89 -1.51 2.47
CA LYS A 161 -10.78 -1.13 1.37
C LYS A 161 -12.24 -1.05 1.82
N ILE A 162 -12.69 -2.00 2.65
CA ILE A 162 -14.04 -1.96 3.22
C ILE A 162 -14.23 -0.72 4.11
N LEU A 163 -13.28 -0.45 5.01
CA LEU A 163 -13.39 0.66 5.95
C LEU A 163 -13.35 2.04 5.28
N THR A 164 -12.60 2.17 4.18
CA THR A 164 -12.48 3.43 3.44
C THR A 164 -13.55 3.61 2.35
N ASN A 165 -14.23 2.54 1.95
CA ASN A 165 -15.22 2.54 0.87
C ASN A 165 -16.31 3.61 1.00
N PRO A 166 -16.91 3.87 2.18
CA PRO A 166 -17.94 4.91 2.31
C PRO A 166 -17.48 6.31 1.91
N GLN A 167 -16.19 6.60 2.07
CA GLN A 167 -15.59 7.91 1.80
C GLN A 167 -14.99 8.03 0.39
N ARG A 168 -15.01 6.93 -0.40
CA ARG A 168 -14.45 6.93 -1.75
C ARG A 168 -15.31 7.74 -2.72
N GLU A 169 -14.64 8.53 -3.55
CA GLU A 169 -15.24 9.28 -4.65
C GLU A 169 -14.35 9.09 -5.91
N PRO A 170 -14.88 9.02 -7.11
CA PRO A 170 -16.31 8.93 -7.45
C PRO A 170 -16.89 7.51 -7.21
N PRO A 171 -18.22 7.29 -7.43
CA PRO A 171 -18.89 6.00 -7.16
C PRO A 171 -18.25 4.78 -7.85
N GLU A 172 -17.67 4.96 -9.02
CA GLU A 172 -16.99 3.90 -9.77
C GLU A 172 -15.77 3.36 -8.99
N LYS A 173 -15.10 4.19 -8.20
CA LYS A 173 -14.01 3.75 -7.32
C LYS A 173 -14.54 2.88 -6.18
N LYS A 174 -15.74 3.18 -5.65
CA LYS A 174 -16.42 2.34 -4.64
C LYS A 174 -16.67 0.94 -5.18
N ALA A 175 -17.29 0.85 -6.35
CA ALA A 175 -17.60 -0.43 -6.99
C ALA A 175 -16.33 -1.24 -7.27
N LYS A 176 -15.28 -0.60 -7.79
CA LYS A 176 -14.00 -1.24 -8.06
C LYS A 176 -13.32 -1.76 -6.78
N ASP A 177 -13.39 -1.02 -5.67
CA ASP A 177 -12.85 -1.46 -4.38
C ASP A 177 -13.60 -2.69 -3.86
N ILE A 178 -14.93 -2.73 -4.00
CA ILE A 178 -15.75 -3.89 -3.59
C ILE A 178 -15.45 -5.13 -4.45
N GLU A 179 -15.26 -4.95 -5.76
CA GLU A 179 -14.86 -6.04 -6.66
C GLU A 179 -13.51 -6.64 -6.25
N ALA A 180 -12.50 -5.79 -6.00
CA ALA A 180 -11.19 -6.21 -5.52
C ALA A 180 -11.27 -6.94 -4.16
N VAL A 181 -12.10 -6.44 -3.24
CA VAL A 181 -12.33 -7.10 -1.95
C VAL A 181 -12.95 -8.49 -2.15
N ARG A 182 -13.95 -8.62 -3.02
CA ARG A 182 -14.62 -9.89 -3.29
C ARG A 182 -13.64 -10.94 -3.79
N GLU A 183 -12.78 -10.56 -4.74
CA GLU A 183 -11.74 -11.42 -5.28
C GLU A 183 -10.74 -11.84 -4.19
N LEU A 184 -10.26 -10.88 -3.38
CA LEU A 184 -9.35 -11.17 -2.28
C LEU A 184 -9.97 -12.13 -1.24
N LEU A 185 -11.22 -11.89 -0.83
CA LEU A 185 -11.91 -12.74 0.15
C LEU A 185 -12.04 -14.20 -0.35
N TYR A 186 -12.28 -14.40 -1.65
CA TYR A 186 -12.31 -15.72 -2.26
C TYR A 186 -10.96 -16.46 -2.11
N HIS A 187 -9.84 -15.76 -2.30
CA HIS A 187 -8.51 -16.37 -2.14
C HIS A 187 -8.12 -16.52 -0.66
N ILE A 188 -8.48 -15.56 0.19
CA ILE A 188 -8.27 -15.64 1.64
C ILE A 188 -9.01 -16.84 2.23
N GLU A 189 -10.24 -17.12 1.80
CA GLU A 189 -11.03 -18.28 2.27
C GLU A 189 -10.32 -19.62 2.04
N LYS A 190 -9.51 -19.73 0.99
CA LYS A 190 -8.79 -20.94 0.62
C LYS A 190 -7.47 -21.14 1.36
N SER A 191 -7.04 -20.18 2.16
CA SER A 191 -5.78 -20.21 2.90
C SER A 191 -6.02 -20.10 4.40
N ASP A 192 -5.65 -21.14 5.16
CA ASP A 192 -5.74 -21.14 6.63
C ASP A 192 -4.91 -20.00 7.23
N TYR A 193 -3.75 -19.71 6.64
CA TYR A 193 -2.89 -18.61 7.06
C TYR A 193 -3.60 -17.27 6.92
N HIS A 194 -4.12 -16.95 5.74
CA HIS A 194 -4.77 -15.65 5.50
C HIS A 194 -6.11 -15.52 6.23
N ARG A 195 -6.86 -16.62 6.44
CA ARG A 195 -8.03 -16.62 7.32
C ARG A 195 -7.65 -16.28 8.76
N THR A 196 -6.56 -16.85 9.26
CA THR A 196 -6.06 -16.53 10.60
C THR A 196 -5.69 -15.05 10.69
N LYS A 197 -4.99 -14.50 9.68
CA LYS A 197 -4.68 -13.06 9.62
C LYS A 197 -5.95 -12.21 9.58
N LEU A 198 -6.97 -12.59 8.85
CA LEU A 198 -8.26 -11.88 8.83
C LEU A 198 -8.90 -11.83 10.23
N LYS A 199 -8.88 -12.95 10.98
CA LYS A 199 -9.38 -12.98 12.38
C LYS A 199 -8.56 -12.08 13.31
N GLU A 200 -7.23 -12.08 13.18
CA GLU A 200 -6.35 -11.21 13.96
C GLU A 200 -6.68 -9.73 13.72
N VAL A 201 -6.80 -9.32 12.46
CA VAL A 201 -7.15 -7.95 12.09
C VAL A 201 -8.56 -7.60 12.59
N TYR A 202 -9.54 -8.48 12.38
CA TYR A 202 -10.90 -8.27 12.86
C TYR A 202 -10.96 -8.04 14.38
N ALA A 203 -10.18 -8.77 15.15
CA ALA A 203 -10.14 -8.69 16.61
C ALA A 203 -9.60 -7.35 17.15
N VAL A 204 -8.78 -6.63 16.38
CA VAL A 204 -8.22 -5.33 16.79
C VAL A 204 -9.03 -4.13 16.31
N LEU A 205 -10.12 -4.34 15.54
CA LEU A 205 -10.98 -3.27 15.06
C LEU A 205 -11.76 -2.62 16.20
N THR A 206 -11.84 -1.30 16.17
CA THR A 206 -12.68 -0.54 17.09
C THR A 206 -14.17 -0.75 16.80
N LYS A 207 -15.03 -0.48 17.80
CA LYS A 207 -16.50 -0.55 17.62
C LYS A 207 -17.01 0.26 16.42
N LYS A 208 -16.42 1.44 16.17
CA LYS A 208 -16.75 2.29 15.02
C LYS A 208 -16.39 1.60 13.71
N GLN A 209 -15.21 1.02 13.62
CA GLN A 209 -14.74 0.30 12.43
C GLN A 209 -15.55 -0.96 12.17
N LEU A 210 -15.87 -1.74 13.22
CA LEU A 210 -16.75 -2.90 13.11
C LEU A 210 -18.13 -2.54 12.55
N LYS A 211 -18.70 -1.41 12.99
CA LYS A 211 -19.98 -0.93 12.46
C LYS A 211 -19.88 -0.59 10.97
N ILE A 212 -18.84 0.12 10.55
CA ILE A 212 -18.60 0.43 9.12
C ILE A 212 -18.46 -0.86 8.32
N LEU A 213 -17.61 -1.77 8.80
CA LEU A 213 -17.37 -3.06 8.17
C LEU A 213 -18.67 -3.84 7.96
N GLN A 214 -19.49 -3.98 9.00
CA GLN A 214 -20.77 -4.68 8.94
C GLN A 214 -21.72 -4.05 7.94
N THR A 215 -21.85 -2.71 7.95
CA THR A 215 -22.70 -1.98 7.01
C THR A 215 -22.27 -2.21 5.57
N VAL A 216 -20.98 -2.01 5.26
CA VAL A 216 -20.47 -2.18 3.89
C VAL A 216 -20.57 -3.64 3.43
N CYS A 217 -20.27 -4.60 4.30
CA CYS A 217 -20.44 -6.03 3.98
C CYS A 217 -21.89 -6.38 3.69
N GLN A 218 -22.85 -5.89 4.49
CA GLN A 218 -24.27 -6.13 4.27
C GLN A 218 -24.78 -5.51 2.96
N GLU A 219 -24.44 -4.25 2.70
CA GLU A 219 -24.85 -3.52 1.49
C GLU A 219 -24.31 -4.16 0.21
N ASN A 220 -23.13 -4.77 0.27
CA ASN A 220 -22.43 -5.36 -0.89
C ASN A 220 -22.41 -6.89 -0.90
N GLN A 221 -23.15 -7.54 0.02
CA GLN A 221 -23.24 -8.99 0.13
C GLN A 221 -21.85 -9.67 0.21
N LEU A 222 -20.93 -9.06 0.98
CA LEU A 222 -19.61 -9.62 1.24
C LEU A 222 -19.68 -10.55 2.45
N ILE A 223 -19.07 -11.73 2.33
CA ILE A 223 -18.95 -12.71 3.42
C ILE A 223 -17.48 -12.75 3.84
N LEU A 224 -17.22 -12.42 5.10
CA LEU A 224 -15.89 -12.53 5.66
C LEU A 224 -15.66 -13.98 6.13
N PRO A 225 -14.60 -14.68 5.68
CA PRO A 225 -14.27 -16.03 6.10
C PRO A 225 -13.57 -16.04 7.46
N LEU A 226 -14.33 -15.71 8.52
CA LEU A 226 -13.86 -15.62 9.92
C LEU A 226 -13.88 -16.97 10.63
#